data_d5056cfdb9fcd6a0b42d15c1e1cef0a4
#
_entry.id   d5056cfdb9fcd6a0b42d15c1e1cef0a4
#
_cell.length_a   1.000
_cell.length_b   1.000
_cell.length_c   1.000
_cell.angle_alpha   90.00
_cell.angle_beta   90.00
_cell.angle_gamma   90.00
#
_symmetry.space_group_name_H-M   'P 1'
#
loop_
_entity.id
_entity.type
_entity.pdbx_description
1 polymer ?
#
loop_
_entity_poly.entity_id
_entity_poly.type
_entity_poly.pdbx_seq_one_letter_code
_entity_poly.pdbx_strand_id
1 'polypeptide(L)'
;GKHYLQSDLLRILVLHKYGGVWVDMDIIFLRDFKPLLDQEYMYQWGGDIDFANQGACATVLSGFKGSEFMTKLMQGIIESRIVPETTIWGKDLFASLWRKWPNFTIFPSPFFNTEWLISKKNVKLSEDVENGWFLNNGVGDKYLFLEAFAWHWHNSSKKHLPIEEGSKFHALQELTNKRLKERGI
;
A
#
# COMPACT_ATOMS: atom_id res chain seq x y z
N GLY A 1 16.77 0.25 14.96
CA GLY A 1 16.14 1.54 14.84
C GLY A 1 14.67 1.43 14.50
N LYS A 2 13.88 2.38 14.95
CA LYS A 2 12.43 2.44 14.78
C LYS A 2 12.04 3.14 13.48
N HIS A 3 12.60 2.69 12.34
CA HIS A 3 12.40 3.36 11.04
C HIS A 3 10.93 3.41 10.60
N TYR A 4 10.12 2.40 10.98
CA TYR A 4 8.68 2.40 10.63
C TYR A 4 7.94 3.55 11.32
N LEU A 5 8.20 3.80 12.61
CA LEU A 5 7.57 4.91 13.33
C LEU A 5 7.97 6.27 12.74
N GLN A 6 9.22 6.39 12.28
CA GLN A 6 9.67 7.60 11.59
C GLN A 6 8.92 7.79 10.26
N SER A 7 8.73 6.71 9.49
CA SER A 7 7.95 6.73 8.25
C SER A 7 6.48 7.06 8.53
N ASP A 8 5.87 6.43 9.54
CA ASP A 8 4.48 6.70 9.92
C ASP A 8 4.26 8.15 10.35
N LEU A 9 5.18 8.70 11.14
CA LEU A 9 5.14 10.10 11.53
C LEU A 9 5.32 11.03 10.31
N LEU A 10 6.33 10.75 9.48
CA LEU A 10 6.66 11.59 8.33
C LEU A 10 5.50 11.68 7.34
N ARG A 11 4.84 10.55 7.02
CA ARG A 11 3.71 10.54 6.08
C ARG A 11 2.56 11.43 6.56
N ILE A 12 2.26 11.40 7.85
CA ILE A 12 1.18 12.22 8.42
C ILE A 12 1.58 13.70 8.44
N LEU A 13 2.81 14.01 8.85
CA LEU A 13 3.32 15.41 8.87
C LEU A 13 3.31 16.02 7.47
N VAL A 14 3.81 15.29 6.47
CA VAL A 14 3.89 15.77 5.09
C VAL A 14 2.50 15.99 4.51
N LEU A 15 1.61 15.00 4.66
CA LEU A 15 0.24 15.12 4.15
C LEU A 15 -0.56 16.20 4.87
N HIS A 16 -0.44 16.32 6.19
CA HIS A 16 -1.09 17.40 6.93
C HIS A 16 -0.63 18.78 6.44
N LYS A 17 0.69 18.94 6.20
CA LYS A 17 1.27 20.23 5.82
C LYS A 17 1.01 20.59 4.36
N TYR A 18 1.08 19.64 3.46
CA TYR A 18 1.09 19.90 2.02
C TYR A 18 -0.11 19.31 1.29
N GLY A 19 -0.74 18.27 1.81
CA GLY A 19 -1.70 17.43 1.11
C GLY A 19 -1.05 16.51 0.09
N GLY A 20 -1.85 15.75 -0.63
CA GLY A 20 -1.41 14.88 -1.71
C GLY A 20 -1.51 13.39 -1.37
N VAL A 21 -0.69 12.58 -2.00
CA VAL A 21 -0.67 11.13 -1.81
C VAL A 21 0.71 10.69 -1.36
N TRP A 22 0.77 10.07 -0.20
CA TRP A 22 1.94 9.31 0.25
C TRP A 22 1.92 7.91 -0.36
N VAL A 23 3.08 7.47 -0.80
CA VAL A 23 3.27 6.11 -1.32
C VAL A 23 4.58 5.56 -0.77
N ASP A 24 4.55 4.39 -0.16
CA ASP A 24 5.76 3.73 0.31
C ASP A 24 6.62 3.27 -0.88
N MET A 25 7.93 3.09 -0.65
CA MET A 25 8.91 2.81 -1.71
C MET A 25 8.77 1.42 -2.34
N ASP A 26 7.97 0.54 -1.76
CA ASP A 26 7.67 -0.80 -2.27
C ASP A 26 6.31 -0.88 -3.00
N ILE A 27 5.90 0.25 -3.58
CA ILE A 27 4.73 0.35 -4.45
C ILE A 27 5.16 0.56 -5.90
N ILE A 28 4.58 -0.20 -6.80
CA ILE A 28 4.70 -0.01 -8.25
C ILE A 28 3.39 0.54 -8.78
N PHE A 29 3.43 1.70 -9.44
CA PHE A 29 2.28 2.29 -10.09
C PHE A 29 1.91 1.51 -11.36
N LEU A 30 0.68 1.05 -11.45
CA LEU A 30 0.14 0.35 -12.61
C LEU A 30 -0.76 1.27 -13.45
N ARG A 31 -1.38 2.26 -12.80
CA ARG A 31 -2.28 3.25 -13.43
C ARG A 31 -2.05 4.64 -12.87
N ASP A 32 -2.57 5.65 -13.59
CA ASP A 32 -2.60 7.02 -13.12
C ASP A 32 -3.53 7.17 -11.90
N PHE A 33 -3.03 7.82 -10.86
CA PHE A 33 -3.77 8.11 -9.63
C PHE A 33 -4.67 9.35 -9.75
N LYS A 34 -4.63 10.06 -10.87
CA LYS A 34 -5.44 11.28 -11.07
C LYS A 34 -6.91 11.12 -10.69
N PRO A 35 -7.60 10.00 -11.02
CA PRO A 35 -8.99 9.80 -10.61
C PRO A 35 -9.22 9.69 -9.10
N LEU A 36 -8.16 9.56 -8.31
CA LEU A 36 -8.21 9.36 -6.86
C LEU A 36 -7.82 10.64 -6.07
N LEU A 37 -7.43 11.72 -6.77
CA LEU A 37 -6.83 12.89 -6.09
C LEU A 37 -7.85 13.83 -5.45
N ASP A 38 -9.13 13.63 -5.67
CA ASP A 38 -10.23 14.44 -5.15
C ASP A 38 -10.84 13.91 -3.86
N GLN A 39 -10.22 12.90 -3.24
CA GLN A 39 -10.68 12.29 -2.01
C GLN A 39 -9.54 11.91 -1.07
N GLU A 40 -9.83 11.87 0.24
CA GLU A 40 -8.94 11.31 1.24
C GLU A 40 -9.19 9.81 1.34
N TYR A 41 -8.13 9.00 1.25
CA TYR A 41 -8.28 7.55 1.24
C TYR A 41 -7.04 6.82 1.71
N MET A 42 -7.23 5.58 2.05
CA MET A 42 -6.25 4.51 2.13
C MET A 42 -6.89 3.21 1.63
N TYR A 43 -6.23 2.09 1.73
CA TYR A 43 -6.82 0.83 1.35
C TYR A 43 -6.87 -0.17 2.50
N GLN A 44 -7.72 -1.16 2.36
CA GLN A 44 -7.92 -2.21 3.34
C GLN A 44 -6.68 -3.11 3.43
N TRP A 45 -6.26 -3.41 4.66
CA TRP A 45 -5.23 -4.41 4.89
C TRP A 45 -5.83 -5.81 4.85
N GLY A 46 -5.38 -6.61 3.90
CA GLY A 46 -5.81 -8.00 3.74
C GLY A 46 -7.13 -8.17 3.01
N GLY A 47 -7.35 -9.37 2.52
CA GLY A 47 -8.51 -9.75 1.69
C GLY A 47 -9.63 -10.48 2.43
N ASP A 48 -9.52 -10.70 3.75
CA ASP A 48 -10.52 -11.42 4.51
C ASP A 48 -11.80 -10.59 4.71
N ILE A 49 -12.93 -11.26 4.63
CA ILE A 49 -14.28 -10.69 4.80
C ILE A 49 -14.51 -10.17 6.23
N ASP A 50 -13.68 -10.54 7.17
CA ASP A 50 -13.77 -10.05 8.55
C ASP A 50 -13.20 -8.62 8.68
N PHE A 51 -13.90 -7.68 8.08
CA PHE A 51 -13.60 -6.26 8.12
C PHE A 51 -13.56 -5.66 9.54
N ALA A 52 -14.15 -6.35 10.50
CA ALA A 52 -14.30 -5.80 11.85
C ALA A 52 -12.95 -5.63 12.56
N ASN A 53 -11.96 -6.46 12.25
CA ASN A 53 -10.68 -6.52 12.93
C ASN A 53 -9.48 -6.14 12.05
N GLN A 54 -9.68 -5.86 10.77
CA GLN A 54 -8.60 -5.49 9.88
C GLN A 54 -8.48 -3.97 9.75
N GLY A 55 -7.32 -3.47 10.09
CA GLY A 55 -6.98 -2.06 9.93
C GLY A 55 -6.82 -1.68 8.47
N ALA A 56 -6.81 -0.39 8.23
CA ALA A 56 -6.43 0.15 6.93
C ALA A 56 -4.91 0.17 6.77
N CYS A 57 -4.44 0.04 5.54
CA CYS A 57 -3.02 0.11 5.19
C CYS A 57 -2.66 1.51 4.72
N ALA A 58 -1.71 2.12 5.41
CA ALA A 58 -1.24 3.47 5.11
C ALA A 58 -0.07 3.50 4.11
N THR A 59 0.28 2.39 3.51
CA THR A 59 1.31 2.30 2.44
C THR A 59 0.96 3.19 1.25
N VAL A 60 -0.35 3.34 0.95
CA VAL A 60 -0.89 4.39 0.10
C VAL A 60 -1.92 5.16 0.91
N LEU A 61 -1.66 6.43 1.14
CA LEU A 61 -2.50 7.32 1.93
C LEU A 61 -2.68 8.65 1.22
N SER A 62 -3.92 9.02 0.94
CA SER A 62 -4.26 10.36 0.47
C SER A 62 -4.81 11.21 1.60
N GLY A 63 -4.33 12.44 1.70
CA GLY A 63 -4.82 13.42 2.65
C GLY A 63 -4.84 14.83 2.06
N PHE A 64 -5.83 15.63 2.43
CA PHE A 64 -5.85 17.03 2.06
C PHE A 64 -5.08 17.89 3.07
N LYS A 65 -4.43 18.93 2.58
CA LYS A 65 -3.71 19.88 3.41
C LYS A 65 -4.58 20.40 4.54
N GLY A 66 -4.17 20.14 5.79
CA GLY A 66 -4.85 20.63 6.99
C GLY A 66 -6.28 20.12 7.17
N SER A 67 -6.66 19.03 6.52
CA SER A 67 -7.99 18.46 6.69
C SER A 67 -8.23 18.04 8.13
N GLU A 68 -9.50 17.93 8.48
CA GLU A 68 -9.89 17.51 9.81
C GLU A 68 -9.39 16.09 10.12
N PHE A 69 -9.44 15.19 9.14
CA PHE A 69 -8.94 13.82 9.29
C PHE A 69 -7.44 13.81 9.56
N MET A 70 -6.64 14.53 8.77
CA MET A 70 -5.19 14.63 8.97
C MET A 70 -4.84 15.29 10.30
N THR A 71 -5.63 16.29 10.73
CA THR A 71 -5.47 16.94 12.04
C THR A 71 -5.72 15.95 13.18
N LYS A 72 -6.74 15.10 13.07
CA LYS A 72 -7.02 14.06 14.07
C LYS A 72 -5.93 12.97 14.11
N LEU A 73 -5.35 12.61 12.98
CA LEU A 73 -4.18 11.70 12.96
C LEU A 73 -2.99 12.33 13.70
N MET A 74 -2.71 13.62 13.47
CA MET A 74 -1.66 14.34 14.19
C MET A 74 -1.92 14.38 15.70
N GLN A 75 -3.14 14.67 16.11
CA GLN A 75 -3.53 14.66 17.53
C GLN A 75 -3.34 13.29 18.15
N GLY A 76 -3.76 12.22 17.46
CA GLY A 76 -3.58 10.85 17.91
C GLY A 76 -2.11 10.46 18.13
N ILE A 77 -1.20 10.94 17.27
CA ILE A 77 0.24 10.75 17.48
C ILE A 77 0.73 11.49 18.73
N ILE A 78 0.33 12.75 18.91
CA ILE A 78 0.75 13.58 20.06
C ILE A 78 0.25 12.96 21.37
N GLU A 79 -0.97 12.46 21.39
CA GLU A 79 -1.61 11.85 22.56
C GLU A 79 -1.11 10.42 22.83
N SER A 80 -0.60 9.72 21.80
CA SER A 80 -0.11 8.36 21.93
C SER A 80 1.19 8.33 22.74
N ARG A 81 1.28 7.37 23.67
CA ARG A 81 2.57 7.04 24.27
C ARG A 81 3.40 6.30 23.23
N ILE A 82 4.68 6.67 23.11
CA ILE A 82 5.63 5.95 22.26
C ILE A 82 5.85 4.57 22.85
N VAL A 83 5.23 3.56 22.23
CA VAL A 83 5.46 2.15 22.55
C VAL A 83 6.40 1.58 21.48
N PRO A 84 7.29 0.65 21.80
CA PRO A 84 8.22 0.09 20.82
C PRO A 84 7.56 -0.86 19.78
N GLU A 85 6.28 -0.78 19.59
CA GLU A 85 5.52 -1.59 18.63
C GLU A 85 5.45 -0.92 17.27
N THR A 86 5.49 -1.74 16.21
CA THR A 86 5.66 -1.26 14.83
C THR A 86 4.41 -0.66 14.21
N THR A 87 3.22 -0.93 14.75
CA THR A 87 1.94 -0.61 14.11
C THR A 87 1.19 0.53 14.79
N ILE A 88 1.71 1.09 15.90
CA ILE A 88 0.95 2.00 16.75
C ILE A 88 0.53 3.30 16.06
N TRP A 89 1.39 3.89 15.23
CA TRP A 89 1.08 5.09 14.44
C TRP A 89 0.65 4.79 12.99
N GLY A 90 0.68 3.54 12.61
CA GLY A 90 0.14 3.04 11.36
C GLY A 90 -1.25 2.45 11.56
N LYS A 91 -1.36 1.15 11.33
CA LYS A 91 -2.61 0.40 11.34
C LYS A 91 -3.52 0.69 12.55
N ASP A 92 -2.96 0.73 13.77
CA ASP A 92 -3.78 0.82 14.99
C ASP A 92 -4.38 2.22 15.16
N LEU A 93 -3.60 3.28 14.91
CA LEU A 93 -4.10 4.66 14.95
C LEU A 93 -5.18 4.87 13.89
N PHE A 94 -4.92 4.46 12.65
CA PHE A 94 -5.88 4.61 11.56
C PHE A 94 -7.16 3.82 11.85
N ALA A 95 -7.05 2.57 12.34
CA ALA A 95 -8.22 1.75 12.68
C ALA A 95 -9.10 2.40 13.76
N SER A 96 -8.52 3.15 14.68
CA SER A 96 -9.27 3.86 15.73
C SER A 96 -10.06 5.06 15.20
N LEU A 97 -9.65 5.65 14.09
CA LEU A 97 -10.19 6.91 13.56
C LEU A 97 -11.10 6.71 12.35
N TRP A 98 -10.68 5.95 11.33
CA TRP A 98 -11.37 5.92 10.04
C TRP A 98 -12.83 5.44 10.14
N ARG A 99 -13.16 4.53 11.07
CA ARG A 99 -14.52 4.04 11.29
C ARG A 99 -15.48 5.13 11.76
N LYS A 100 -14.94 6.19 12.33
CA LYS A 100 -15.71 7.35 12.84
C LYS A 100 -15.78 8.48 11.81
N TRP A 101 -15.14 8.30 10.64
CA TRP A 101 -14.99 9.35 9.66
C TRP A 101 -15.77 9.03 8.38
N PRO A 102 -16.99 9.54 8.21
CA PRO A 102 -17.89 9.12 7.12
C PRO A 102 -17.39 9.50 5.73
N ASN A 103 -16.54 10.52 5.63
CA ASN A 103 -16.03 11.03 4.35
C ASN A 103 -14.65 10.49 3.97
N PHE A 104 -14.10 9.56 4.73
CA PHE A 104 -12.83 8.94 4.44
C PHE A 104 -13.04 7.61 3.71
N THR A 105 -12.41 7.47 2.55
CA THR A 105 -12.58 6.28 1.71
C THR A 105 -11.56 5.19 2.08
N ILE A 106 -12.04 3.98 2.29
CA ILE A 106 -11.19 2.80 2.38
C ILE A 106 -11.42 1.95 1.14
N PHE A 107 -10.46 1.97 0.22
CA PHE A 107 -10.52 1.14 -0.97
C PHE A 107 -10.31 -0.34 -0.64
N PRO A 108 -10.94 -1.24 -1.39
CA PRO A 108 -10.64 -2.67 -1.30
C PRO A 108 -9.16 -2.96 -1.57
N SER A 109 -8.60 -3.93 -0.85
CA SER A 109 -7.21 -4.36 -1.00
C SER A 109 -6.76 -4.56 -2.45
N PRO A 110 -7.56 -5.17 -3.35
CA PRO A 110 -7.16 -5.40 -4.74
C PRO A 110 -6.80 -4.17 -5.55
N PHE A 111 -7.21 -2.99 -5.14
CA PHE A 111 -6.86 -1.76 -5.83
C PHE A 111 -5.35 -1.44 -5.74
N PHE A 112 -4.69 -1.91 -4.68
CA PHE A 112 -3.29 -1.59 -4.39
C PHE A 112 -2.45 -2.80 -3.98
N ASN A 113 -3.10 -3.94 -3.74
CA ASN A 113 -2.46 -5.16 -3.24
C ASN A 113 -3.20 -6.39 -3.77
N THR A 114 -2.89 -6.74 -4.99
CA THR A 114 -3.68 -7.69 -5.78
C THR A 114 -3.61 -9.13 -5.29
N GLU A 115 -2.48 -9.56 -4.68
CA GLU A 115 -2.29 -10.92 -4.21
C GLU A 115 -3.12 -11.26 -2.97
N TRP A 116 -3.56 -10.26 -2.21
CA TRP A 116 -4.35 -10.46 -1.00
C TRP A 116 -5.82 -10.82 -1.26
N LEU A 117 -6.19 -10.94 -2.52
CA LEU A 117 -7.48 -11.54 -2.92
C LEU A 117 -7.58 -13.03 -2.60
N ILE A 118 -6.44 -13.69 -2.44
CA ILE A 118 -6.41 -15.12 -2.25
C ILE A 118 -6.55 -15.39 -0.77
N SER A 119 -7.66 -16.03 -0.43
CA SER A 119 -8.00 -16.40 0.94
C SER A 119 -6.85 -17.12 1.64
N LYS A 120 -6.56 -16.73 2.87
CA LYS A 120 -5.63 -17.45 3.77
C LYS A 120 -5.95 -18.93 3.94
N LYS A 121 -7.13 -19.38 3.49
CA LYS A 121 -7.50 -20.79 3.47
C LYS A 121 -6.67 -21.65 2.52
N ASN A 122 -5.98 -21.01 1.55
CA ASN A 122 -5.05 -21.70 0.67
C ASN A 122 -3.68 -20.97 0.70
N VAL A 123 -2.97 -21.14 1.81
CA VAL A 123 -1.68 -20.49 2.07
C VAL A 123 -0.66 -20.75 0.96
N LYS A 124 -0.60 -21.98 0.42
CA LYS A 124 0.33 -22.34 -0.64
C LYS A 124 0.04 -21.56 -1.92
N LEU A 125 -1.22 -21.47 -2.34
CA LEU A 125 -1.60 -20.71 -3.52
C LEU A 125 -1.29 -19.21 -3.34
N SER A 126 -1.53 -18.66 -2.15
CA SER A 126 -1.19 -17.28 -1.82
C SER A 126 0.30 -17.02 -1.97
N GLU A 127 1.13 -17.91 -1.43
CA GLU A 127 2.58 -17.83 -1.53
C GLU A 127 3.08 -17.97 -2.98
N ASP A 128 2.54 -18.91 -3.74
CA ASP A 128 2.87 -19.11 -5.15
C ASP A 128 2.52 -17.88 -5.99
N VAL A 129 1.39 -17.23 -5.71
CA VAL A 129 0.99 -15.99 -6.40
C VAL A 129 1.89 -14.83 -6.03
N GLU A 130 2.16 -14.62 -4.75
CA GLU A 130 3.06 -13.57 -4.29
C GLU A 130 4.47 -13.76 -4.87
N ASN A 131 4.99 -14.99 -4.86
CA ASN A 131 6.31 -15.30 -5.40
C ASN A 131 6.32 -15.23 -6.94
N GLY A 132 5.21 -15.52 -7.60
CA GLY A 132 5.06 -15.47 -9.05
C GLY A 132 5.25 -14.08 -9.68
N TRP A 133 5.28 -13.03 -8.86
CA TRP A 133 5.68 -11.70 -9.33
C TRP A 133 7.19 -11.61 -9.54
N PHE A 134 7.98 -12.34 -8.79
CA PHE A 134 9.45 -12.37 -8.85
C PHE A 134 9.96 -13.58 -9.62
N LEU A 135 9.33 -14.74 -9.41
CA LEU A 135 9.73 -16.00 -9.99
C LEU A 135 8.87 -16.33 -11.21
N ASN A 136 9.49 -16.95 -12.22
CA ASN A 136 8.78 -17.42 -13.42
C ASN A 136 8.10 -18.77 -13.15
N ASN A 137 7.13 -18.81 -12.25
CA ASN A 137 6.42 -20.02 -11.84
C ASN A 137 5.09 -20.26 -12.59
N GLY A 138 4.75 -19.40 -13.57
CA GLY A 138 3.52 -19.47 -14.36
C GLY A 138 2.24 -19.14 -13.60
N VAL A 139 2.34 -18.79 -12.32
CA VAL A 139 1.17 -18.42 -11.49
C VAL A 139 0.93 -16.92 -11.53
N GLY A 140 1.99 -16.11 -11.50
CA GLY A 140 1.91 -14.65 -11.52
C GLY A 140 1.10 -14.10 -12.69
N ASP A 141 1.16 -14.75 -13.85
CA ASP A 141 0.41 -14.35 -15.04
C ASP A 141 -1.11 -14.39 -14.88
N LYS A 142 -1.59 -15.31 -14.08
CA LYS A 142 -3.04 -15.50 -13.86
C LYS A 142 -3.64 -14.44 -12.93
N TYR A 143 -2.79 -13.74 -12.18
CA TYR A 143 -3.19 -12.82 -11.12
C TYR A 143 -2.64 -11.40 -11.33
N LEU A 144 -2.25 -11.06 -12.54
CA LEU A 144 -1.89 -9.71 -12.91
C LEU A 144 -3.17 -8.89 -13.14
N PHE A 145 -3.55 -8.13 -12.15
CA PHE A 145 -4.69 -7.23 -12.24
C PHE A 145 -4.23 -5.85 -12.77
N LEU A 146 -4.17 -5.72 -14.10
CA LEU A 146 -3.79 -4.46 -14.76
C LEU A 146 -4.75 -3.31 -14.43
N GLU A 147 -5.95 -3.61 -14.00
CA GLU A 147 -6.95 -2.63 -13.55
C GLU A 147 -6.69 -2.11 -12.14
N ALA A 148 -5.79 -2.71 -11.37
CA ALA A 148 -5.34 -2.16 -10.10
C ALA A 148 -4.58 -0.84 -10.31
N PHE A 149 -4.67 0.07 -9.35
CA PHE A 149 -3.93 1.33 -9.39
C PHE A 149 -2.44 1.13 -9.10
N ALA A 150 -2.13 0.19 -8.22
CA ALA A 150 -0.76 -0.09 -7.84
C ALA A 150 -0.58 -1.55 -7.42
N TRP A 151 0.67 -1.94 -7.28
CA TRP A 151 1.07 -3.20 -6.69
C TRP A 151 2.04 -2.97 -5.53
N HIS A 152 1.62 -3.38 -4.34
CA HIS A 152 2.44 -3.38 -3.13
C HIS A 152 3.20 -4.71 -3.04
N TRP A 153 4.49 -4.72 -3.33
CA TRP A 153 5.28 -5.94 -3.44
C TRP A 153 5.95 -6.41 -2.13
N HIS A 154 5.61 -5.78 -1.00
CA HIS A 154 6.04 -6.21 0.34
C HIS A 154 7.55 -6.42 0.49
N ASN A 155 8.33 -5.38 0.24
CA ASN A 155 9.80 -5.39 0.32
C ASN A 155 10.35 -6.12 1.55
N SER A 156 9.76 -5.94 2.72
CA SER A 156 10.21 -6.57 3.95
C SER A 156 10.27 -8.10 3.88
N SER A 157 9.34 -8.72 3.14
CA SER A 157 9.24 -10.18 2.99
C SER A 157 9.82 -10.71 1.68
N LYS A 158 9.88 -9.89 0.62
CA LYS A 158 10.20 -10.35 -0.75
C LYS A 158 11.56 -9.90 -1.29
N LYS A 159 12.24 -8.95 -0.64
CA LYS A 159 13.54 -8.40 -1.10
C LYS A 159 14.66 -9.43 -1.30
N HIS A 160 14.50 -10.63 -0.78
CA HIS A 160 15.47 -11.72 -0.94
C HIS A 160 15.21 -12.57 -2.18
N LEU A 161 14.05 -12.42 -2.84
CA LEU A 161 13.74 -13.18 -4.05
C LEU A 161 14.48 -12.60 -5.25
N PRO A 162 15.06 -13.44 -6.10
CA PRO A 162 15.62 -12.99 -7.37
C PRO A 162 14.48 -12.54 -8.30
N ILE A 163 14.77 -11.60 -9.17
CA ILE A 163 13.87 -11.24 -10.28
C ILE A 163 14.25 -12.13 -11.44
N GLU A 164 13.47 -13.15 -11.70
CA GLU A 164 13.71 -14.09 -12.80
C GLU A 164 13.24 -13.52 -14.14
N GLU A 165 13.96 -13.84 -15.19
CA GLU A 165 13.56 -13.53 -16.57
C GLU A 165 12.18 -14.16 -16.87
N GLY A 166 11.29 -13.39 -17.47
CA GLY A 166 9.91 -13.81 -17.72
C GLY A 166 8.96 -13.67 -16.51
N SER A 167 9.47 -13.25 -15.35
CA SER A 167 8.60 -12.91 -14.23
C SER A 167 7.84 -11.59 -14.48
N LYS A 168 6.79 -11.35 -13.70
CA LYS A 168 6.01 -10.11 -13.80
C LYS A 168 6.82 -8.87 -13.48
N PHE A 169 7.66 -8.94 -12.46
CA PHE A 169 8.54 -7.84 -12.10
C PHE A 169 9.52 -7.51 -13.22
N HIS A 170 10.11 -8.54 -13.84
CA HIS A 170 11.00 -8.38 -14.99
C HIS A 170 10.28 -7.69 -16.16
N ALA A 171 9.08 -8.14 -16.52
CA ALA A 171 8.29 -7.53 -17.59
C ALA A 171 7.93 -6.06 -17.30
N LEU A 172 7.60 -5.72 -16.04
CA LEU A 172 7.36 -4.33 -15.62
C LEU A 172 8.63 -3.47 -15.70
N GLN A 173 9.79 -4.02 -15.34
CA GLN A 173 11.07 -3.31 -15.47
C GLN A 173 11.38 -3.02 -16.94
N GLU A 174 11.23 -4.01 -17.82
CA GLU A 174 11.47 -3.81 -19.25
C GLU A 174 10.52 -2.76 -19.84
N LEU A 175 9.23 -2.82 -19.52
CA LEU A 175 8.25 -1.83 -19.95
C LEU A 175 8.63 -0.43 -19.46
N THR A 176 9.05 -0.32 -18.21
CA THR A 176 9.47 0.96 -17.62
C THR A 176 10.71 1.50 -18.32
N ASN A 177 11.74 0.68 -18.51
CA ASN A 177 12.97 1.05 -19.20
C ASN A 177 12.70 1.51 -20.64
N LYS A 178 11.81 0.80 -21.35
CA LYS A 178 11.38 1.18 -22.69
C LYS A 178 10.74 2.58 -22.69
N ARG A 179 9.79 2.83 -21.79
CA ARG A 179 9.11 4.12 -21.68
C ARG A 179 10.05 5.28 -21.30
N LEU A 180 11.04 5.02 -20.43
CA LEU A 180 12.05 6.02 -20.07
C LEU A 180 12.89 6.39 -21.30
N LYS A 181 13.37 5.39 -22.04
CA LYS A 181 14.12 5.62 -23.31
C LYS A 181 13.30 6.41 -24.34
N GLU A 182 12.02 6.11 -24.49
CA GLU A 182 11.11 6.84 -25.40
C GLU A 182 10.95 8.31 -25.00
N ARG A 183 11.13 8.63 -23.72
CA ARG A 183 11.08 10.01 -23.18
C ARG A 183 12.44 10.70 -23.10
N GLY A 184 13.52 10.01 -23.50
CA GLY A 184 14.88 10.56 -23.44
C GLY A 184 15.49 10.62 -22.04
N ILE A 185 15.04 9.77 -21.13
CA ILE A 185 15.51 9.66 -19.74
C ILE A 185 16.36 8.40 -19.57
#